data_1eb2db2fbd6c8e1dc83fe4e4a4bf470e
#
_entry.id   1eb2db2fbd6c8e1dc83fe4e4a4bf470e
#
_cell.length_a   1.000
_cell.length_b   1.000
_cell.length_c   1.000
_cell.angle_alpha   90.00
_cell.angle_beta   90.00
_cell.angle_gamma   90.00
#
_symmetry.space_group_name_H-M   'P 1'
#
loop_
_entity.id
_entity.type
_entity.pdbx_description
1 polymer ?
#
loop_
_entity_poly.entity_id
_entity_poly.type
_entity_poly.pdbx_seq_one_letter_code
_entity_poly.pdbx_strand_id
1 'polypeptide(L)'
;MLTYAYIDGANLHQWSKSRWGIDYKKFKRRLSEKYKCTRIFLFLWYIKGKESLYSQLSDQWYTLVFKETLEIEGKVKWNCDAELVVKAVSSVYEDKTTKAIIVTWDGDFACLIDFFKEKRHPITLLAPNKSYCSYLLKKRNIPIVLLEEVKHKFQ
;
A
#
# COMPACT_ATOMS: atom_id res chain seq x y z
N MET A 1 -8.82 -7.35 17.24
CA MET A 1 -8.18 -6.17 16.61
C MET A 1 -8.22 -6.31 15.11
N LEU A 2 -8.87 -5.37 14.40
CA LEU A 2 -8.92 -5.41 12.95
C LEU A 2 -7.72 -4.71 12.33
N THR A 3 -7.00 -5.43 11.49
CA THR A 3 -5.83 -4.91 10.76
C THR A 3 -6.13 -4.88 9.27
N TYR A 4 -6.02 -3.69 8.67
CA TYR A 4 -6.14 -3.53 7.23
C TYR A 4 -4.80 -3.12 6.63
N ALA A 5 -4.52 -3.57 5.43
CA ALA A 5 -3.36 -3.16 4.66
C ALA A 5 -3.78 -2.23 3.50
N TYR A 6 -2.99 -1.20 3.29
CA TYR A 6 -3.20 -0.20 2.25
C TYR A 6 -1.94 -0.13 1.40
N ILE A 7 -2.04 -0.57 0.15
CA ILE A 7 -0.90 -0.68 -0.75
C ILE A 7 -0.99 0.41 -1.82
N ASP A 8 0.02 1.27 -1.85
CA ASP A 8 0.23 2.19 -2.96
C ASP A 8 0.72 1.39 -4.18
N GLY A 9 -0.21 1.05 -5.06
CA GLY A 9 0.07 0.18 -6.21
C GLY A 9 1.04 0.80 -7.21
N ALA A 10 1.05 2.13 -7.35
CA ALA A 10 1.99 2.83 -8.22
C ALA A 10 3.43 2.62 -7.75
N ASN A 11 3.68 2.85 -6.47
CA ASN A 11 5.00 2.66 -5.88
C ASN A 11 5.46 1.21 -5.96
N LEU A 12 4.61 0.28 -5.55
CA LEU A 12 4.94 -1.15 -5.54
C LEU A 12 5.24 -1.66 -6.95
N HIS A 13 4.44 -1.25 -7.94
CA HIS A 13 4.64 -1.63 -9.33
C HIS A 13 5.95 -1.11 -9.92
N GLN A 14 6.27 0.18 -9.70
CA GLN A 14 7.54 0.77 -10.15
C GLN A 14 8.74 0.04 -9.53
N TRP A 15 8.65 -0.26 -8.27
CA TRP A 15 9.72 -0.96 -7.57
C TRP A 15 9.92 -2.39 -8.08
N SER A 16 8.83 -3.13 -8.29
CA SER A 16 8.89 -4.51 -8.78
C SER A 16 9.45 -4.62 -10.20
N LYS A 17 9.23 -3.62 -11.05
CA LYS A 17 9.77 -3.57 -12.42
C LYS A 17 11.29 -3.34 -12.44
N SER A 18 11.81 -2.60 -11.49
CA SER A 18 13.19 -2.13 -11.55
C SER A 18 14.21 -3.15 -11.04
N ARG A 19 13.84 -4.10 -10.20
CA ARG A 19 14.80 -4.97 -9.53
C ARG A 19 14.42 -6.45 -9.42
N TRP A 20 13.16 -6.78 -9.23
CA TRP A 20 12.71 -8.17 -9.06
C TRP A 20 11.19 -8.26 -9.03
N GLY A 21 10.65 -9.38 -9.48
CA GLY A 21 9.21 -9.59 -9.51
C GLY A 21 8.62 -9.86 -8.14
N ILE A 22 7.42 -9.32 -7.89
CA ILE A 22 6.64 -9.67 -6.71
C ILE A 22 5.63 -10.75 -7.10
N ASP A 23 5.62 -11.84 -6.36
CA ASP A 23 4.52 -12.79 -6.38
C ASP A 23 3.41 -12.24 -5.48
N TYR A 24 2.38 -11.63 -6.07
CA TYR A 24 1.29 -11.01 -5.34
C TYR A 24 0.53 -11.99 -4.44
N LYS A 25 0.43 -13.26 -4.84
CA LYS A 25 -0.19 -14.29 -4.02
C LYS A 25 0.61 -14.56 -2.75
N LYS A 26 1.92 -14.69 -2.86
CA LYS A 26 2.81 -14.85 -1.71
C LYS A 26 2.82 -13.61 -0.83
N PHE A 27 2.83 -12.43 -1.44
CA PHE A 27 2.79 -11.17 -0.70
C PHE A 27 1.50 -11.04 0.12
N LYS A 28 0.35 -11.31 -0.51
CA LYS A 28 -0.95 -11.33 0.18
C LYS A 28 -0.94 -12.31 1.35
N ARG A 29 -0.44 -13.52 1.14
CA ARG A 29 -0.34 -14.53 2.21
C ARG A 29 0.50 -14.02 3.38
N ARG A 30 1.63 -13.39 3.10
CA ARG A 30 2.48 -12.81 4.16
C ARG A 30 1.76 -11.70 4.94
N LEU A 31 1.05 -10.82 4.25
CA LEU A 31 0.26 -9.78 4.92
C LEU A 31 -0.81 -10.41 5.84
N SER A 32 -1.47 -11.46 5.39
CA SER A 32 -2.49 -12.15 6.18
C SER A 32 -1.91 -12.95 7.36
N GLU A 33 -0.84 -13.68 7.13
CA GLU A 33 -0.25 -14.57 8.15
C GLU A 33 0.61 -13.81 9.16
N LYS A 34 1.53 -12.98 8.68
CA LYS A 34 2.48 -12.25 9.53
C LYS A 34 1.82 -11.07 10.25
N TYR A 35 1.04 -10.28 9.53
CA TYR A 35 0.46 -9.03 10.05
C TYR A 35 -1.01 -9.16 10.43
N LYS A 36 -1.61 -10.35 10.19
CA LYS A 36 -3.01 -10.61 10.51
C LYS A 36 -3.99 -9.68 9.80
N CYS A 37 -3.62 -9.24 8.58
CA CYS A 37 -4.49 -8.40 7.78
C CYS A 37 -5.74 -9.17 7.37
N THR A 38 -6.91 -8.61 7.68
CA THR A 38 -8.22 -9.17 7.31
C THR A 38 -8.73 -8.62 5.98
N ARG A 39 -8.27 -7.41 5.59
CA ARG A 39 -8.53 -6.83 4.28
C ARG A 39 -7.25 -6.18 3.75
N ILE A 40 -7.05 -6.27 2.44
CA ILE A 40 -5.88 -5.73 1.76
C ILE A 40 -6.36 -4.92 0.57
N PHE A 41 -6.20 -3.60 0.66
CA PHE A 41 -6.58 -2.65 -0.40
C PHE A 41 -5.38 -2.36 -1.27
N LEU A 42 -5.55 -2.50 -2.58
CA LEU A 42 -4.55 -2.17 -3.57
C LEU A 42 -5.05 -1.00 -4.41
N PHE A 43 -4.39 0.14 -4.30
CA PHE A 43 -4.76 1.39 -4.97
C PHE A 43 -4.02 1.49 -6.30
N LEU A 44 -4.76 1.53 -7.38
CA LEU A 44 -4.26 1.50 -8.74
C LEU A 44 -4.96 2.56 -9.58
N TRP A 45 -4.31 2.99 -10.67
CA TRP A 45 -5.03 3.63 -11.75
C TRP A 45 -5.46 2.56 -12.76
N TYR A 46 -6.62 2.77 -13.36
CA TYR A 46 -7.13 1.87 -14.38
C TYR A 46 -6.39 2.08 -15.71
N ILE A 47 -5.78 1.05 -16.22
CA ILE A 47 -5.14 1.04 -17.53
C ILE A 47 -5.88 0.05 -18.44
N LYS A 48 -6.43 0.55 -19.54
CA LYS A 48 -7.06 -0.28 -20.55
C LYS A 48 -6.05 -1.31 -21.08
N GLY A 49 -6.48 -2.57 -21.20
CA GLY A 49 -5.63 -3.67 -21.61
C GLY A 49 -4.99 -4.46 -20.46
N LYS A 50 -5.18 -4.02 -19.22
CA LYS A 50 -4.67 -4.72 -18.01
C LYS A 50 -5.78 -5.46 -17.23
N GLU A 51 -6.95 -5.65 -17.84
CA GLU A 51 -8.12 -6.25 -17.18
C GLU A 51 -7.84 -7.67 -16.66
N SER A 52 -7.04 -8.47 -17.37
CA SER A 52 -6.70 -9.83 -16.91
C SER A 52 -5.84 -9.80 -15.64
N LEU A 53 -4.93 -8.82 -15.51
CA LEU A 53 -4.15 -8.62 -14.29
C LEU A 53 -5.08 -8.24 -13.13
N TYR A 54 -6.02 -7.35 -13.36
CA TYR A 54 -6.97 -6.91 -12.32
C TYR A 54 -7.87 -8.05 -11.86
N SER A 55 -8.36 -8.88 -12.78
CA SER A 55 -9.11 -10.10 -12.44
C SER A 55 -8.29 -11.06 -11.59
N GLN A 56 -7.03 -11.27 -11.95
CA GLN A 56 -6.12 -12.13 -11.20
C GLN A 56 -5.88 -11.61 -9.78
N LEU A 57 -5.67 -10.31 -9.62
CA LEU A 57 -5.48 -9.68 -8.30
C LEU A 57 -6.74 -9.78 -7.44
N SER A 58 -7.93 -9.57 -8.03
CA SER A 58 -9.19 -9.77 -7.34
C SER A 58 -9.39 -11.21 -6.88
N ASP A 59 -9.07 -12.19 -7.74
CA ASP A 59 -9.14 -13.61 -7.41
C ASP A 59 -8.18 -14.00 -6.29
N GLN A 60 -7.10 -13.25 -6.12
CA GLN A 60 -6.14 -13.40 -5.03
C GLN A 60 -6.54 -12.63 -3.75
N TRP A 61 -7.79 -12.16 -3.67
CA TRP A 61 -8.35 -11.50 -2.48
C TRP A 61 -7.80 -10.10 -2.18
N TYR A 62 -7.26 -9.39 -3.17
CA TYR A 62 -7.03 -7.96 -3.06
C TYR A 62 -8.32 -7.20 -3.32
N THR A 63 -8.61 -6.22 -2.49
CA THR A 63 -9.67 -5.25 -2.79
C THR A 63 -9.05 -4.15 -3.64
N LEU A 64 -9.41 -4.09 -4.92
CA LEU A 64 -8.86 -3.11 -5.85
C LEU A 64 -9.63 -1.79 -5.73
N VAL A 65 -8.90 -0.70 -5.62
CA VAL A 65 -9.45 0.65 -5.64
C VAL A 65 -8.81 1.38 -6.80
N PHE A 66 -9.63 1.70 -7.81
CA PHE A 66 -9.15 2.35 -9.03
C PHE A 66 -9.37 3.85 -8.95
N LYS A 67 -8.36 4.59 -9.42
CA LYS A 67 -8.49 6.00 -9.73
C LYS A 67 -8.68 6.17 -11.22
N GLU A 68 -9.57 7.08 -11.60
CA GLU A 68 -9.70 7.50 -12.99
C GLU A 68 -8.41 8.17 -13.45
N THR A 69 -7.93 7.77 -14.62
CA THR A 69 -6.81 8.43 -15.26
C THR A 69 -7.34 9.64 -16.05
N LEU A 70 -6.74 10.78 -15.79
CA LEU A 70 -7.01 12.00 -16.54
C LEU A 70 -5.77 12.36 -17.35
N GLU A 71 -5.92 12.43 -18.67
CA GLU A 71 -4.89 12.92 -19.55
C GLU A 71 -5.06 14.43 -19.72
N ILE A 72 -4.12 15.22 -19.20
CA ILE A 72 -4.07 16.67 -19.33
C ILE A 72 -2.80 17.04 -20.09
N GLU A 73 -2.93 17.68 -21.25
CA GLU A 73 -1.81 18.12 -22.10
C GLU A 73 -0.82 16.99 -22.44
N GLY A 74 -1.35 15.79 -22.75
CA GLY A 74 -0.54 14.62 -23.08
C GLY A 74 0.17 13.97 -21.88
N LYS A 75 -0.09 14.44 -20.66
CA LYS A 75 0.45 13.87 -19.42
C LYS A 75 -0.64 13.15 -18.64
N VAL A 76 -0.35 11.93 -18.23
CA VAL A 76 -1.23 11.15 -17.35
C VAL A 76 -0.84 11.39 -15.90
N LYS A 77 -1.81 11.75 -15.08
CA LYS A 77 -1.58 11.92 -13.65
C LYS A 77 -1.74 10.58 -12.92
N TRP A 78 -0.67 10.10 -12.33
CA TRP A 78 -0.55 8.78 -11.72
C TRP A 78 -0.52 8.82 -10.18
N ASN A 79 -1.49 9.44 -9.53
CA ASN A 79 -1.47 9.58 -8.09
C ASN A 79 -2.78 9.12 -7.47
N CYS A 80 -2.71 8.12 -6.55
CA CYS A 80 -3.85 7.58 -5.80
C CYS A 80 -3.77 7.91 -4.31
N ASP A 81 -2.96 8.89 -3.91
CA ASP A 81 -2.66 9.18 -2.50
C ASP A 81 -3.92 9.60 -1.74
N ALA A 82 -4.74 10.46 -2.35
CA ALA A 82 -5.96 10.94 -1.71
C ALA A 82 -6.94 9.79 -1.43
N GLU A 83 -7.13 8.89 -2.38
CA GLU A 83 -8.02 7.74 -2.25
C GLU A 83 -7.53 6.79 -1.13
N LEU A 84 -6.22 6.57 -1.04
CA LEU A 84 -5.63 5.73 0.02
C LEU A 84 -5.86 6.37 1.39
N VAL A 85 -5.57 7.66 1.53
CA VAL A 85 -5.74 8.38 2.80
C VAL A 85 -7.21 8.37 3.24
N VAL A 86 -8.13 8.68 2.33
CA VAL A 86 -9.57 8.67 2.62
C VAL A 86 -10.02 7.28 3.08
N LYS A 87 -9.61 6.22 2.38
CA LYS A 87 -9.99 4.85 2.76
C LYS A 87 -9.41 4.45 4.11
N ALA A 88 -8.16 4.79 4.37
CA ALA A 88 -7.51 4.43 5.63
C ALA A 88 -8.16 5.15 6.82
N VAL A 89 -8.47 6.43 6.68
CA VAL A 89 -9.13 7.22 7.73
C VAL A 89 -10.58 6.75 7.92
N SER A 90 -11.34 6.58 6.85
CA SER A 90 -12.74 6.13 6.95
C SER A 90 -12.86 4.74 7.58
N SER A 91 -11.92 3.85 7.30
CA SER A 91 -11.92 2.50 7.88
C SER A 91 -11.80 2.50 9.41
N VAL A 92 -11.14 3.50 9.99
CA VAL A 92 -11.06 3.64 11.45
C VAL A 92 -12.45 3.89 12.05
N TYR A 93 -13.28 4.68 11.38
CA TYR A 93 -14.61 5.05 11.87
C TYR A 93 -15.71 4.08 11.43
N GLU A 94 -15.69 3.66 10.17
CA GLU A 94 -16.74 2.81 9.59
C GLU A 94 -16.55 1.34 9.94
N ASP A 95 -15.34 0.82 9.78
CA ASP A 95 -15.00 -0.58 10.00
C ASP A 95 -14.37 -0.84 11.37
N LYS A 96 -14.12 0.21 12.15
CA LYS A 96 -13.50 0.15 13.48
C LYS A 96 -12.13 -0.54 13.46
N THR A 97 -11.36 -0.29 12.41
CA THR A 97 -9.99 -0.79 12.33
C THR A 97 -9.12 -0.14 13.39
N THR A 98 -8.21 -0.91 13.96
CA THR A 98 -7.34 -0.44 15.03
C THR A 98 -5.86 -0.52 14.71
N LYS A 99 -5.51 -1.15 13.57
CA LYS A 99 -4.12 -1.28 13.14
C LYS A 99 -4.04 -1.16 11.61
N ALA A 100 -3.01 -0.46 11.14
CA ALA A 100 -2.77 -0.29 9.71
C ALA A 100 -1.39 -0.80 9.31
N ILE A 101 -1.34 -1.41 8.14
CA ILE A 101 -0.11 -1.70 7.40
C ILE A 101 -0.13 -0.84 6.14
N ILE A 102 0.87 -0.01 5.94
CA ILE A 102 0.97 0.84 4.75
C ILE A 102 2.17 0.40 3.94
N VAL A 103 1.98 0.19 2.65
CA VAL A 103 3.04 -0.21 1.71
C VAL A 103 3.28 0.96 0.76
N THR A 104 4.33 1.73 1.03
CA THR A 104 4.73 2.90 0.24
C THR A 104 6.15 3.36 0.59
N TRP A 105 6.72 4.23 -0.24
CA TRP A 105 7.93 4.98 0.11
C TRP A 105 7.70 6.50 0.13
N ASP A 106 6.47 6.93 -0.18
CA ASP A 106 6.15 8.32 -0.42
C ASP A 106 5.92 9.11 0.88
N GLY A 107 6.66 10.18 1.05
CA GLY A 107 6.57 11.06 2.21
C GLY A 107 5.23 11.79 2.36
N ASP A 108 4.43 11.87 1.29
CA ASP A 108 3.10 12.49 1.33
C ASP A 108 2.15 11.75 2.28
N PHE A 109 2.43 10.49 2.60
CA PHE A 109 1.66 9.73 3.59
C PHE A 109 2.06 9.99 5.05
N ALA A 110 3.00 10.89 5.30
CA ALA A 110 3.39 11.23 6.68
C ALA A 110 2.21 11.73 7.51
N CYS A 111 1.30 12.50 6.93
CA CYS A 111 0.09 12.96 7.60
C CYS A 111 -0.82 11.80 8.05
N LEU A 112 -0.89 10.73 7.27
CA LEU A 112 -1.65 9.54 7.62
C LEU A 112 -1.02 8.81 8.82
N ILE A 113 0.30 8.73 8.85
CA ILE A 113 1.03 8.17 10.01
C ILE A 113 0.73 8.99 11.26
N ASP A 114 0.78 10.31 11.15
CA ASP A 114 0.49 11.20 12.28
C ASP A 114 -0.94 11.00 12.80
N PHE A 115 -1.91 10.83 11.90
CA PHE A 115 -3.30 10.52 12.27
C PHE A 115 -3.40 9.23 13.10
N PHE A 116 -2.79 8.13 12.65
CA PHE A 116 -2.82 6.87 13.39
C PHE A 116 -2.13 6.97 14.75
N LYS A 117 -1.03 7.70 14.81
CA LYS A 117 -0.33 7.95 16.09
C LYS A 117 -1.19 8.75 17.07
N GLU A 118 -1.85 9.81 16.59
CA GLU A 118 -2.78 10.62 17.38
C GLU A 118 -3.94 9.79 17.93
N LYS A 119 -4.47 8.88 17.11
CA LYS A 119 -5.52 7.94 17.54
C LYS A 119 -5.01 6.80 18.41
N ARG A 120 -3.70 6.72 18.64
CA ARG A 120 -3.05 5.63 19.38
C ARG A 120 -3.30 4.25 18.72
N HIS A 121 -3.44 4.22 17.41
CA HIS A 121 -3.59 3.01 16.61
C HIS A 121 -2.23 2.62 16.04
N PRO A 122 -1.77 1.38 16.25
CA PRO A 122 -0.50 0.94 15.70
C PRO A 122 -0.49 1.01 14.16
N ILE A 123 0.61 1.50 13.62
CA ILE A 123 0.86 1.56 12.17
C ILE A 123 2.25 1.01 11.88
N THR A 124 2.35 0.19 10.85
CA THR A 124 3.63 -0.34 10.35
C THR A 124 3.79 0.04 8.89
N LEU A 125 4.95 0.54 8.54
CA LEU A 125 5.30 0.87 7.17
C LEU A 125 6.10 -0.28 6.55
N LEU A 126 5.71 -0.70 5.35
CA LEU A 126 6.50 -1.58 4.49
C LEU A 126 7.02 -0.74 3.35
N ALA A 127 8.32 -0.49 3.33
CA ALA A 127 9.00 0.28 2.29
C ALA A 127 9.88 -0.65 1.45
N PRO A 128 10.13 -0.34 0.17
CA PRO A 128 10.92 -1.22 -0.69
C PRO A 128 12.34 -1.41 -0.17
N ASN A 129 13.03 -0.32 0.12
CA ASN A 129 14.37 -0.35 0.70
C ASN A 129 14.68 0.99 1.39
N LYS A 130 15.83 1.06 2.04
CA LYS A 130 16.25 2.25 2.79
C LYS A 130 16.42 3.49 1.91
N SER A 131 16.95 3.33 0.70
CA SER A 131 17.23 4.45 -0.21
C SER A 131 15.95 5.11 -0.75
N TYR A 132 14.91 4.32 -1.01
CA TYR A 132 13.64 4.82 -1.54
C TYR A 132 12.62 5.18 -0.47
N CYS A 133 12.91 4.96 0.79
CA CYS A 133 12.01 5.38 1.87
C CYS A 133 12.24 6.86 2.20
N SER A 134 11.21 7.68 2.08
CA SER A 134 11.29 9.11 2.38
C SER A 134 11.74 9.35 3.83
N TYR A 135 12.59 10.37 4.02
CA TYR A 135 12.98 10.82 5.34
C TYR A 135 11.78 11.27 6.19
N LEU A 136 10.76 11.84 5.55
CA LEU A 136 9.53 12.24 6.24
C LEU A 136 8.84 11.07 6.93
N LEU A 137 8.93 9.87 6.36
CA LEU A 137 8.40 8.65 6.96
C LEU A 137 9.33 8.12 8.07
N LYS A 138 10.64 8.10 7.80
CA LYS A 138 11.65 7.61 8.76
C LYS A 138 11.62 8.35 10.09
N LYS A 139 11.45 9.67 10.05
CA LYS A 139 11.46 10.51 11.27
C LYS A 139 10.21 10.37 12.14
N ARG A 140 9.17 9.68 11.68
CA ARG A 140 7.92 9.47 12.44
C ARG A 140 8.05 8.46 13.58
N ASN A 141 9.17 7.75 13.64
CA ASN A 141 9.44 6.78 14.71
C ASN A 141 8.34 5.71 14.84
N ILE A 142 8.08 5.03 13.73
CA ILE A 142 7.17 3.88 13.64
C ILE A 142 7.93 2.64 13.17
N PRO A 143 7.40 1.43 13.37
CA PRO A 143 8.01 0.23 12.78
C PRO A 143 8.07 0.33 11.27
N ILE A 144 9.25 0.13 10.72
CA ILE A 144 9.51 0.10 9.27
C ILE A 144 10.11 -1.25 8.91
N VAL A 145 9.47 -1.96 7.98
CA VAL A 145 10.00 -3.20 7.41
C VAL A 145 10.46 -2.91 5.99
N LEU A 146 11.72 -3.21 5.70
CA LEU A 146 12.27 -3.06 4.36
C LEU A 146 12.00 -4.35 3.56
N LEU A 147 11.21 -4.22 2.50
CA LEU A 147 10.79 -5.37 1.70
C LEU A 147 11.98 -6.09 1.05
N GLU A 148 13.03 -5.35 0.71
CA GLU A 148 14.26 -5.91 0.16
C GLU A 148 14.92 -6.94 1.10
N GLU A 149 14.86 -6.72 2.39
CA GLU A 149 15.42 -7.62 3.40
C GLU A 149 14.62 -8.92 3.57
N VAL A 150 13.35 -8.90 3.22
CA VAL A 150 12.43 -10.03 3.35
C VAL A 150 11.88 -10.53 2.01
N LYS A 151 12.48 -10.11 0.90
CA LYS A 151 12.02 -10.42 -0.46
C LYS A 151 11.86 -11.92 -0.72
N HIS A 152 12.73 -12.73 -0.14
CA HIS A 152 12.67 -14.19 -0.26
C HIS A 152 11.38 -14.81 0.27
N LYS A 153 10.59 -14.06 1.03
CA LYS A 153 9.30 -14.51 1.56
C LYS A 153 8.13 -14.35 0.56
N PHE A 154 8.33 -13.59 -0.52
CA PHE A 154 7.28 -13.31 -1.49
C PHE A 154 7.77 -13.12 -2.93
N GLN A 155 8.93 -13.67 -3.23
CA GLN A 155 9.39 -13.85 -4.61
C GLN A 155 8.90 -15.16 -5.20
#